data_07884a35a0c61af70de390bdf2d98b91
#
_entry.id   07884a35a0c61af70de390bdf2d98b91
#
_cell.length_a   1.000
_cell.length_b   1.000
_cell.length_c   1.000
_cell.angle_alpha   90.00
_cell.angle_beta   90.00
_cell.angle_gamma   90.00
#
_symmetry.space_group_name_H-M   'P 1'
#
loop_
_entity.id
_entity.type
_entity.pdbx_description
1 polymer ?
#
loop_
_entity_poly.entity_id
_entity_poly.type
_entity_poly.pdbx_seq_one_letter_code
_entity_poly.pdbx_strand_id
1 'polypeptide(L)'
;ISTHPDEDHLQGLKYLDEQIGIVNFYCVENSAVKTDETEDFKHYCTLRDGEHAYYISKGCSRKWMNIGDETRGCAGINFKWPITTDENFKESLSAVTEGKGFNNISPIFTYSVENNAVAMWMGDMEQAFLDKIKDQVSWPKVDILFAPHHGRASGKVSNDVLEKLEPKIIVIGEAPSKYLNYYQGYNTITQNSAGDIVFECIGDKVHVYVSQSGYRYDTSFLVKKGIQSSEHGTYLGSFTPKGAE
;
A
#
# COMPACT_ATOMS: atom_id res chain seq x y z
N ILE A 1 -9.83 -3.05 1.09
CA ILE A 1 -9.20 -2.27 2.17
C ILE A 1 -9.19 -0.81 1.76
N SER A 2 -9.79 0.08 2.55
CA SER A 2 -9.65 1.53 2.40
C SER A 2 -8.59 2.04 3.38
N THR A 3 -7.61 2.80 2.88
CA THR A 3 -6.53 3.32 3.72
C THR A 3 -6.97 4.52 4.54
N HIS A 4 -7.62 5.48 3.90
CA HIS A 4 -8.14 6.71 4.51
C HIS A 4 -9.18 7.34 3.57
N PRO A 5 -10.05 8.25 4.07
CA PRO A 5 -11.18 8.73 3.30
C PRO A 5 -10.92 10.00 2.48
N ASP A 6 -9.71 10.20 1.92
CA ASP A 6 -9.50 11.26 0.95
C ASP A 6 -10.10 10.93 -0.40
N GLU A 7 -10.47 11.94 -1.17
CA GLU A 7 -11.27 11.79 -2.38
C GLU A 7 -10.56 10.97 -3.46
N ASP A 8 -9.27 11.19 -3.64
CA ASP A 8 -8.44 10.46 -4.60
C ASP A 8 -8.23 8.98 -4.21
N HIS A 9 -8.61 8.57 -2.98
CA HIS A 9 -8.62 7.19 -2.51
C HIS A 9 -10.03 6.56 -2.45
N LEU A 10 -11.07 7.37 -2.65
CA LEU A 10 -12.46 6.91 -2.63
C LEU A 10 -13.15 7.00 -3.99
N GLN A 11 -12.62 7.80 -4.91
CA GLN A 11 -13.26 8.03 -6.21
C GLN A 11 -13.56 6.71 -6.94
N GLY A 12 -14.84 6.50 -7.24
CA GLY A 12 -15.34 5.29 -7.88
C GLY A 12 -15.71 4.16 -6.91
N LEU A 13 -15.61 4.35 -5.59
CA LEU A 13 -15.94 3.32 -4.60
C LEU A 13 -17.39 2.85 -4.69
N LYS A 14 -18.34 3.81 -4.84
CA LYS A 14 -19.76 3.50 -5.01
C LYS A 14 -19.98 2.66 -6.28
N TYR A 15 -19.39 3.11 -7.39
CA TYR A 15 -19.48 2.37 -8.64
C TYR A 15 -18.89 0.96 -8.53
N LEU A 16 -17.73 0.81 -7.90
CA LEU A 16 -17.11 -0.48 -7.68
C LEU A 16 -18.02 -1.43 -6.89
N ASP A 17 -18.59 -0.93 -5.80
CA ASP A 17 -19.51 -1.73 -4.97
C ASP A 17 -20.77 -2.15 -5.74
N GLU A 18 -21.35 -1.25 -6.53
CA GLU A 18 -22.49 -1.55 -7.39
C GLU A 18 -22.18 -2.64 -8.44
N GLN A 19 -20.93 -2.73 -8.92
CA GLN A 19 -20.53 -3.71 -9.94
C GLN A 19 -20.20 -5.09 -9.37
N ILE A 20 -19.52 -5.17 -8.23
CA ILE A 20 -18.98 -6.43 -7.71
C ILE A 20 -19.55 -6.84 -6.34
N GLY A 21 -20.20 -5.94 -5.61
CA GLY A 21 -20.69 -6.16 -4.25
C GLY A 21 -19.55 -6.35 -3.25
N ILE A 22 -19.22 -5.32 -2.48
CA ILE A 22 -18.17 -5.39 -1.45
C ILE A 22 -18.69 -6.16 -0.24
N VAL A 23 -18.34 -7.44 -0.14
CA VAL A 23 -18.81 -8.34 0.93
C VAL A 23 -18.16 -8.02 2.28
N ASN A 24 -16.94 -7.54 2.30
CA ASN A 24 -16.22 -7.17 3.52
C ASN A 24 -15.44 -5.88 3.28
N PHE A 25 -15.68 -4.88 4.10
CA PHE A 25 -15.02 -3.59 4.00
C PHE A 25 -14.03 -3.41 5.15
N TYR A 26 -12.74 -3.35 4.84
CA TYR A 26 -11.68 -3.17 5.82
C TYR A 26 -11.24 -1.72 5.88
N CYS A 27 -11.34 -1.09 7.02
CA CYS A 27 -10.87 0.29 7.25
C CYS A 27 -10.42 0.47 8.69
N VAL A 28 -9.70 1.54 8.95
CA VAL A 28 -9.45 2.00 10.31
C VAL A 28 -10.76 2.53 10.89
N GLU A 29 -11.07 2.18 12.13
CA GLU A 29 -12.23 2.74 12.85
C GLU A 29 -12.07 4.25 13.00
N ASN A 30 -13.00 5.01 12.45
CA ASN A 30 -12.94 6.47 12.47
C ASN A 30 -14.32 7.09 12.32
N SER A 31 -14.44 8.38 12.68
CA SER A 31 -15.64 9.18 12.51
C SER A 31 -15.35 10.40 11.62
N ALA A 32 -14.63 10.17 10.50
CA ALA A 32 -14.30 11.22 9.56
C ALA A 32 -15.55 11.92 9.01
N VAL A 33 -15.46 13.25 8.91
CA VAL A 33 -16.49 14.11 8.32
C VAL A 33 -15.86 15.00 7.25
N LYS A 34 -16.64 15.39 6.26
CA LYS A 34 -16.23 16.36 5.22
C LYS A 34 -17.30 17.44 5.07
N THR A 35 -16.89 18.66 4.78
CA THR A 35 -17.82 19.77 4.49
C THR A 35 -18.51 19.56 3.16
N ASP A 36 -17.76 19.14 2.14
CA ASP A 36 -18.24 18.87 0.79
C ASP A 36 -18.25 17.36 0.55
N GLU A 37 -19.28 16.69 1.02
CA GLU A 37 -19.41 15.24 0.89
C GLU A 37 -19.77 14.84 -0.54
N THR A 38 -18.88 14.08 -1.19
CA THR A 38 -19.18 13.42 -2.45
C THR A 38 -20.05 12.18 -2.25
N GLU A 39 -20.60 11.64 -3.32
CA GLU A 39 -21.35 10.39 -3.26
C GLU A 39 -20.44 9.20 -2.85
N ASP A 40 -19.18 9.21 -3.26
CA ASP A 40 -18.22 8.17 -2.86
C ASP A 40 -17.86 8.27 -1.37
N PHE A 41 -17.74 9.49 -0.82
CA PHE A 41 -17.52 9.65 0.63
C PHE A 41 -18.75 9.21 1.44
N LYS A 42 -19.96 9.54 1.04
CA LYS A 42 -21.18 9.03 1.68
C LYS A 42 -21.27 7.52 1.63
N HIS A 43 -20.90 6.95 0.49
CA HIS A 43 -20.86 5.49 0.33
C HIS A 43 -19.78 4.85 1.20
N TYR A 44 -18.60 5.47 1.30
CA TYR A 44 -17.55 5.06 2.26
C TYR A 44 -18.09 5.02 3.70
N CYS A 45 -18.80 6.07 4.14
CA CYS A 45 -19.41 6.10 5.47
C CYS A 45 -20.42 4.96 5.64
N THR A 46 -21.23 4.66 4.63
CA THR A 46 -22.17 3.54 4.66
C THR A 46 -21.45 2.20 4.82
N LEU A 47 -20.37 1.97 4.08
CA LEU A 47 -19.57 0.75 4.19
C LEU A 47 -18.80 0.67 5.51
N ARG A 48 -18.20 1.80 5.97
CA ARG A 48 -17.47 1.90 7.23
C ARG A 48 -18.34 1.57 8.44
N ASP A 49 -19.57 2.09 8.46
CA ASP A 49 -20.49 1.96 9.59
C ASP A 49 -21.46 0.76 9.43
N GLY A 50 -21.33 0.02 8.34
CA GLY A 50 -22.18 -1.13 8.01
C GLY A 50 -21.81 -2.43 8.72
N GLU A 51 -22.69 -3.41 8.65
CA GLU A 51 -22.51 -4.72 9.32
C GLU A 51 -21.35 -5.55 8.76
N HIS A 52 -20.87 -5.24 7.57
CA HIS A 52 -19.74 -5.89 6.91
C HIS A 52 -18.41 -5.13 7.08
N ALA A 53 -18.41 -4.06 7.88
CA ALA A 53 -17.19 -3.35 8.25
C ALA A 53 -16.31 -4.23 9.15
N TYR A 54 -15.00 -4.19 8.88
CA TYR A 54 -14.00 -4.80 9.74
C TYR A 54 -12.93 -3.77 10.07
N TYR A 55 -12.86 -3.40 11.34
CA TYR A 55 -11.91 -2.40 11.79
C TYR A 55 -10.53 -3.02 12.00
N ILE A 56 -9.55 -2.44 11.33
CA ILE A 56 -8.18 -2.92 11.30
C ILE A 56 -7.29 -2.19 12.30
N SER A 57 -6.40 -2.94 12.93
CA SER A 57 -5.40 -2.44 13.86
C SER A 57 -4.20 -3.37 13.89
N LYS A 58 -3.11 -2.93 14.52
CA LYS A 58 -1.90 -3.75 14.67
C LYS A 58 -2.23 -5.12 15.28
N GLY A 59 -1.85 -6.17 14.55
CA GLY A 59 -2.01 -7.55 15.01
C GLY A 59 -3.45 -8.08 14.97
N CYS A 60 -4.41 -7.36 14.38
CA CYS A 60 -5.75 -7.89 14.18
C CYS A 60 -5.70 -9.18 13.33
N SER A 61 -6.57 -10.13 13.66
CA SER A 61 -6.58 -11.45 13.05
C SER A 61 -7.96 -11.79 12.51
N ARG A 62 -8.01 -12.30 11.29
CA ARG A 62 -9.24 -12.75 10.66
C ARG A 62 -8.98 -13.95 9.78
N LYS A 63 -9.97 -14.90 9.79
CA LYS A 63 -9.92 -16.09 8.92
C LYS A 63 -9.81 -15.64 7.45
N TRP A 64 -8.89 -16.25 6.71
CA TRP A 64 -8.51 -16.00 5.32
C TRP A 64 -7.82 -14.65 5.05
N MET A 65 -7.75 -13.72 5.99
CA MET A 65 -6.91 -12.53 5.88
C MET A 65 -5.46 -12.87 6.25
N ASN A 66 -5.23 -13.36 7.46
CA ASN A 66 -3.94 -13.80 7.99
C ASN A 66 -4.00 -15.08 8.82
N ILE A 67 -5.18 -15.65 8.99
CA ILE A 67 -5.37 -16.99 9.56
C ILE A 67 -5.87 -17.90 8.44
N GLY A 68 -5.07 -18.91 8.09
CA GLY A 68 -5.41 -19.93 7.12
C GLY A 68 -6.16 -21.10 7.73
N ASP A 69 -6.69 -21.97 6.87
CA ASP A 69 -7.15 -23.32 7.19
C ASP A 69 -6.58 -24.33 6.18
N GLU A 70 -6.83 -25.61 6.39
CA GLU A 70 -6.32 -26.69 5.54
C GLU A 70 -6.81 -26.60 4.07
N THR A 71 -7.92 -25.92 3.84
CA THR A 71 -8.57 -25.86 2.52
C THR A 71 -8.18 -24.61 1.74
N ARG A 72 -8.02 -23.47 2.40
CA ARG A 72 -7.90 -22.16 1.74
C ARG A 72 -6.58 -21.42 1.97
N GLY A 73 -5.84 -21.74 3.04
CA GLY A 73 -4.74 -20.89 3.44
C GLY A 73 -5.22 -19.49 3.88
N CYS A 74 -4.39 -18.48 3.70
CA CYS A 74 -4.73 -17.10 4.01
C CYS A 74 -4.20 -16.13 2.93
N ALA A 75 -4.75 -14.91 2.90
CA ALA A 75 -4.31 -13.88 1.97
C ALA A 75 -2.95 -13.26 2.30
N GLY A 76 -2.37 -13.52 3.48
CA GLY A 76 -1.07 -13.00 3.87
C GLY A 76 -1.04 -11.51 4.22
N ILE A 77 -2.19 -10.92 4.58
CA ILE A 77 -2.31 -9.49 4.92
C ILE A 77 -2.10 -9.31 6.42
N ASN A 78 -1.09 -8.54 6.82
CA ASN A 78 -0.74 -8.32 8.22
C ASN A 78 -0.58 -6.84 8.53
N PHE A 79 -1.38 -6.32 9.47
CA PHE A 79 -1.36 -4.91 9.89
C PHE A 79 -0.28 -4.67 10.95
N LYS A 80 0.55 -3.65 10.73
CA LYS A 80 1.62 -3.18 11.61
C LYS A 80 1.24 -1.89 12.36
N TRP A 81 0.26 -1.16 11.84
CA TRP A 81 -0.33 0.07 12.36
C TRP A 81 -1.79 0.18 11.87
N PRO A 82 -2.72 0.79 12.62
CA PRO A 82 -2.51 1.60 13.82
C PRO A 82 -2.40 0.80 15.13
N ILE A 83 -1.77 1.42 16.14
CA ILE A 83 -1.89 1.05 17.54
C ILE A 83 -2.98 1.94 18.13
N THR A 84 -4.14 1.37 18.42
CA THR A 84 -5.34 2.14 18.83
C THR A 84 -5.21 2.87 20.15
N THR A 85 -4.23 2.49 20.98
CA THR A 85 -3.93 3.13 22.27
C THR A 85 -2.87 4.23 22.18
N ASP A 86 -2.21 4.40 21.02
CA ASP A 86 -1.19 5.42 20.82
C ASP A 86 -1.80 6.83 20.80
N GLU A 87 -1.16 7.77 21.49
CA GLU A 87 -1.68 9.14 21.62
C GLU A 87 -1.61 9.92 20.30
N ASN A 88 -0.54 9.75 19.49
CA ASN A 88 -0.47 10.42 18.19
C ASN A 88 -1.57 9.90 17.26
N PHE A 89 -1.91 8.61 17.35
CA PHE A 89 -3.02 8.05 16.58
C PHE A 89 -4.38 8.59 17.04
N LYS A 90 -4.61 8.71 18.34
CA LYS A 90 -5.83 9.32 18.89
C LYS A 90 -5.98 10.80 18.48
N GLU A 91 -4.86 11.55 18.45
CA GLU A 91 -4.86 12.92 17.92
C GLU A 91 -5.29 12.96 16.46
N SER A 92 -4.78 12.03 15.62
CA SER A 92 -5.19 11.91 14.24
C SER A 92 -6.66 11.54 14.09
N LEU A 93 -7.18 10.64 14.91
CA LEU A 93 -8.62 10.30 14.94
C LEU A 93 -9.48 11.51 15.37
N SER A 94 -9.01 12.31 16.30
CA SER A 94 -9.70 13.56 16.67
C SER A 94 -9.72 14.56 15.52
N ALA A 95 -8.61 14.72 14.80
CA ALA A 95 -8.52 15.65 13.67
C ALA A 95 -9.50 15.29 12.54
N VAL A 96 -9.69 14.01 12.24
CA VAL A 96 -10.63 13.60 11.18
C VAL A 96 -12.09 13.83 11.53
N THR A 97 -12.45 13.91 12.82
CA THR A 97 -13.79 14.33 13.24
C THR A 97 -14.05 15.83 13.00
N GLU A 98 -12.97 16.58 12.77
CA GLU A 98 -13.02 17.99 12.38
C GLU A 98 -12.85 18.19 10.86
N GLY A 99 -12.80 17.10 10.10
CA GLY A 99 -12.61 17.13 8.65
C GLY A 99 -11.17 17.42 8.22
N LYS A 100 -10.16 17.01 9.00
CA LYS A 100 -8.73 17.31 8.74
C LYS A 100 -7.85 16.07 8.92
N GLY A 101 -6.69 16.07 8.25
CA GLY A 101 -5.60 15.13 8.52
C GLY A 101 -5.92 13.67 8.22
N PHE A 102 -6.74 13.39 7.22
CA PHE A 102 -7.16 12.04 6.84
C PHE A 102 -5.98 11.11 6.53
N ASN A 103 -4.89 11.63 5.97
CA ASN A 103 -3.68 10.88 5.64
C ASN A 103 -3.13 10.08 6.81
N ASN A 104 -3.12 10.68 8.01
CA ASN A 104 -2.45 10.14 9.20
C ASN A 104 -3.25 9.06 9.94
N ILE A 105 -4.46 8.73 9.49
CA ILE A 105 -5.16 7.52 9.94
C ILE A 105 -4.88 6.31 9.03
N SER A 106 -4.05 6.46 7.99
CA SER A 106 -3.69 5.36 7.09
C SER A 106 -3.07 4.19 7.86
N PRO A 107 -3.44 2.94 7.55
CA PRO A 107 -2.77 1.78 8.12
C PRO A 107 -1.42 1.54 7.46
N ILE A 108 -0.51 0.90 8.22
CA ILE A 108 0.69 0.26 7.67
C ILE A 108 0.45 -1.24 7.65
N PHE A 109 0.60 -1.88 6.51
CA PHE A 109 0.41 -3.31 6.40
C PHE A 109 1.32 -3.94 5.36
N THR A 110 1.57 -5.24 5.53
CA THR A 110 2.25 -6.08 4.57
C THR A 110 1.29 -7.04 3.91
N TYR A 111 1.58 -7.39 2.68
CA TYR A 111 0.94 -8.46 1.93
C TYR A 111 2.02 -9.44 1.49
N SER A 112 1.91 -10.69 1.94
CA SER A 112 2.83 -11.77 1.58
C SER A 112 2.17 -12.65 0.53
N VAL A 113 2.78 -12.73 -0.65
CA VAL A 113 2.31 -13.56 -1.77
C VAL A 113 3.02 -14.92 -1.73
N GLU A 114 2.56 -15.88 -2.50
CA GLU A 114 3.31 -17.11 -2.81
C GLU A 114 4.77 -16.77 -3.09
N ASN A 115 5.69 -17.66 -2.83
CA ASN A 115 7.15 -17.44 -2.89
C ASN A 115 7.70 -16.49 -1.82
N ASN A 116 6.90 -16.16 -0.81
CA ASN A 116 7.27 -15.25 0.26
C ASN A 116 7.64 -13.83 -0.17
N ALA A 117 7.23 -13.40 -1.38
CA ALA A 117 7.35 -12.00 -1.78
C ALA A 117 6.50 -11.12 -0.85
N VAL A 118 7.11 -10.10 -0.28
CA VAL A 118 6.47 -9.22 0.70
C VAL A 118 6.38 -7.80 0.14
N ALA A 119 5.16 -7.31 0.03
CA ALA A 119 4.89 -5.92 -0.31
C ALA A 119 4.37 -5.16 0.91
N MET A 120 4.67 -3.85 0.99
CA MET A 120 4.21 -2.97 2.07
C MET A 120 3.54 -1.73 1.54
N TRP A 121 2.42 -1.37 2.19
CA TRP A 121 1.66 -0.13 1.97
C TRP A 121 1.59 0.67 3.27
N MET A 122 1.57 1.99 3.13
CA MET A 122 1.44 2.95 4.24
C MET A 122 0.33 3.99 3.97
N GLY A 123 -0.50 3.77 2.92
CA GLY A 123 -1.46 4.77 2.46
C GLY A 123 -0.79 6.11 2.18
N ASP A 124 -1.40 7.19 2.62
CA ASP A 124 -0.86 8.54 2.43
C ASP A 124 -0.22 9.12 3.70
N MET A 125 0.24 8.23 4.58
CA MET A 125 0.85 8.64 5.85
C MET A 125 1.96 9.68 5.62
N GLU A 126 1.84 10.80 6.32
CA GLU A 126 2.78 11.90 6.18
C GLU A 126 4.08 11.65 6.94
N GLN A 127 5.21 12.11 6.38
CA GLN A 127 6.54 11.96 6.97
C GLN A 127 6.58 12.44 8.43
N ALA A 128 6.01 13.61 8.71
CA ALA A 128 6.02 14.19 10.05
C ALA A 128 5.27 13.32 11.08
N PHE A 129 4.24 12.60 10.65
CA PHE A 129 3.53 11.64 11.49
C PHE A 129 4.31 10.33 11.60
N LEU A 130 4.82 9.82 10.48
CA LEU A 130 5.64 8.61 10.43
C LEU A 130 6.86 8.71 11.37
N ASP A 131 7.51 9.87 11.40
CA ASP A 131 8.64 10.14 12.29
C ASP A 131 8.28 10.08 13.79
N LYS A 132 7.03 10.38 14.15
CA LYS A 132 6.55 10.25 15.54
C LYS A 132 6.31 8.80 15.96
N ILE A 133 5.88 7.95 15.02
CA ILE A 133 5.43 6.58 15.31
C ILE A 133 6.44 5.50 14.93
N LYS A 134 7.49 5.82 14.18
CA LYS A 134 8.40 4.85 13.56
C LYS A 134 9.07 3.87 14.54
N ASP A 135 9.27 4.27 15.79
CA ASP A 135 9.86 3.41 16.82
C ASP A 135 8.86 2.44 17.45
N GLN A 136 7.57 2.63 17.18
CA GLN A 136 6.48 1.76 17.66
C GLN A 136 6.06 0.74 16.60
N VAL A 137 6.43 0.97 15.35
CA VAL A 137 6.13 0.08 14.22
C VAL A 137 7.22 -0.98 14.09
N SER A 138 6.80 -2.23 13.94
CA SER A 138 7.72 -3.33 13.58
C SER A 138 7.97 -3.30 12.07
N TRP A 139 9.19 -3.01 11.67
CA TRP A 139 9.61 -2.91 10.27
C TRP A 139 10.23 -4.24 9.80
N PRO A 140 9.48 -5.09 9.10
CA PRO A 140 10.04 -6.29 8.48
C PRO A 140 10.83 -5.94 7.21
N LYS A 141 11.71 -6.82 6.78
CA LYS A 141 12.26 -6.73 5.43
C LYS A 141 11.16 -6.94 4.40
N VAL A 142 11.17 -6.14 3.32
CA VAL A 142 10.18 -6.21 2.25
C VAL A 142 10.85 -6.26 0.89
N ASP A 143 10.15 -6.79 -0.10
CA ASP A 143 10.62 -6.80 -1.48
C ASP A 143 10.13 -5.56 -2.23
N ILE A 144 8.87 -5.19 -2.02
CA ILE A 144 8.21 -4.10 -2.71
C ILE A 144 7.70 -3.10 -1.67
N LEU A 145 8.11 -1.85 -1.76
CA LEU A 145 7.55 -0.75 -0.97
C LEU A 145 6.74 0.16 -1.88
N PHE A 146 5.47 0.34 -1.57
CA PHE A 146 4.67 1.41 -2.17
C PHE A 146 4.92 2.69 -1.39
N ALA A 147 5.51 3.69 -2.05
CA ALA A 147 5.85 4.96 -1.44
C ALA A 147 4.60 5.68 -0.92
N PRO A 148 4.54 6.04 0.38
CA PRO A 148 3.36 6.69 0.93
C PRO A 148 3.11 8.05 0.27
N HIS A 149 1.85 8.47 0.29
CA HIS A 149 1.39 9.74 -0.27
C HIS A 149 1.87 9.92 -1.72
N HIS A 150 1.65 8.89 -2.53
CA HIS A 150 2.04 8.81 -3.96
C HIS A 150 3.56 9.00 -4.22
N GLY A 151 4.40 9.02 -3.20
CA GLY A 151 5.83 9.34 -3.31
C GLY A 151 6.14 10.84 -3.27
N ARG A 152 5.19 11.69 -2.86
CA ARG A 152 5.40 13.13 -2.67
C ARG A 152 6.31 13.44 -1.48
N ALA A 153 6.79 14.68 -1.39
CA ALA A 153 7.66 15.13 -0.28
C ALA A 153 7.06 14.89 1.10
N SER A 154 5.74 15.12 1.23
CA SER A 154 5.01 14.94 2.48
C SER A 154 4.95 13.49 2.96
N GLY A 155 5.09 12.50 2.06
CA GLY A 155 5.09 11.07 2.39
C GLY A 155 6.48 10.41 2.34
N LYS A 156 7.57 11.19 2.31
CA LYS A 156 8.92 10.62 2.22
C LYS A 156 9.23 9.72 3.43
N VAL A 157 9.58 8.46 3.17
CA VAL A 157 10.06 7.54 4.20
C VAL A 157 11.49 7.89 4.59
N SER A 158 11.78 7.94 5.90
CA SER A 158 13.12 8.26 6.41
C SER A 158 14.12 7.12 6.12
N ASN A 159 15.41 7.48 6.01
CA ASN A 159 16.44 6.51 5.65
C ASN A 159 16.56 5.38 6.68
N ASP A 160 16.43 5.67 7.97
CA ASP A 160 16.48 4.66 9.03
C ASP A 160 15.34 3.62 8.94
N VAL A 161 14.17 4.01 8.45
CA VAL A 161 13.07 3.08 8.15
C VAL A 161 13.38 2.29 6.87
N LEU A 162 13.89 2.95 5.82
CA LEU A 162 14.28 2.27 4.57
C LEU A 162 15.40 1.24 4.80
N GLU A 163 16.37 1.54 5.66
CA GLU A 163 17.44 0.62 6.04
C GLU A 163 16.91 -0.63 6.77
N LYS A 164 15.83 -0.49 7.57
CA LYS A 164 15.16 -1.64 8.22
C LYS A 164 14.35 -2.46 7.21
N LEU A 165 13.63 -1.79 6.31
CA LEU A 165 12.80 -2.43 5.29
C LEU A 165 13.62 -3.10 4.19
N GLU A 166 14.75 -2.53 3.80
CA GLU A 166 15.63 -2.98 2.71
C GLU A 166 14.85 -3.31 1.41
N PRO A 167 14.00 -2.42 0.87
CA PRO A 167 13.17 -2.75 -0.27
C PRO A 167 14.04 -3.06 -1.50
N LYS A 168 13.67 -4.11 -2.27
CA LYS A 168 14.29 -4.42 -3.57
C LYS A 168 13.84 -3.43 -4.64
N ILE A 169 12.57 -2.95 -4.53
CA ILE A 169 12.01 -1.93 -5.41
C ILE A 169 11.03 -1.03 -4.63
N ILE A 170 11.05 0.26 -4.93
CA ILE A 170 10.10 1.24 -4.41
C ILE A 170 9.21 1.71 -5.57
N VAL A 171 7.91 1.52 -5.43
CA VAL A 171 6.91 2.01 -6.38
C VAL A 171 6.52 3.42 -5.98
N ILE A 172 6.74 4.37 -6.89
CA ILE A 172 6.31 5.75 -6.77
C ILE A 172 5.03 5.92 -7.58
N GLY A 173 3.97 6.38 -6.96
CA GLY A 173 2.69 6.65 -7.61
C GLY A 173 2.74 7.92 -8.46
N GLU A 174 1.65 8.67 -8.51
CA GLU A 174 1.55 9.92 -9.24
C GLU A 174 2.20 11.09 -8.47
N ALA A 175 3.51 11.17 -8.51
CA ALA A 175 4.25 12.27 -7.92
C ALA A 175 4.79 13.24 -9.00
N PRO A 176 4.79 14.56 -8.75
CA PRO A 176 5.51 15.50 -9.60
C PRO A 176 6.98 15.12 -9.77
N SER A 177 7.52 15.30 -10.98
CA SER A 177 8.89 14.87 -11.35
C SER A 177 9.99 15.38 -10.41
N LYS A 178 9.79 16.53 -9.76
CA LYS A 178 10.73 17.07 -8.76
C LYS A 178 10.89 16.18 -7.51
N TYR A 179 9.99 15.24 -7.27
CA TYR A 179 10.02 14.32 -6.11
C TYR A 179 10.60 12.95 -6.44
N LEU A 180 10.85 12.64 -7.72
CA LEU A 180 11.33 11.32 -8.14
C LEU A 180 12.72 10.97 -7.60
N ASN A 181 13.48 11.95 -7.13
CA ASN A 181 14.84 11.78 -6.59
C ASN A 181 14.88 11.56 -5.06
N TYR A 182 13.74 11.41 -4.39
CA TYR A 182 13.73 11.28 -2.93
C TYR A 182 14.28 9.95 -2.43
N TYR A 183 14.28 8.91 -3.25
CA TYR A 183 14.75 7.58 -2.91
C TYR A 183 16.05 7.24 -3.63
N GLN A 184 17.02 8.18 -3.63
CA GLN A 184 18.34 7.97 -4.22
C GLN A 184 19.06 6.78 -3.56
N GLY A 185 19.69 5.94 -4.38
CA GLY A 185 20.35 4.71 -3.93
C GLY A 185 19.42 3.49 -3.85
N TYR A 186 18.12 3.66 -4.05
CA TYR A 186 17.14 2.58 -4.15
C TYR A 186 16.64 2.41 -5.58
N ASN A 187 16.26 1.20 -5.93
CA ASN A 187 15.59 0.94 -7.19
C ASN A 187 14.16 1.46 -7.12
N THR A 188 13.79 2.37 -8.00
CA THR A 188 12.44 2.95 -8.02
C THR A 188 11.76 2.68 -9.35
N ILE A 189 10.45 2.54 -9.39
CA ILE A 189 9.63 2.51 -10.59
C ILE A 189 8.49 3.52 -10.41
N THR A 190 8.24 4.34 -11.44
CA THR A 190 7.30 5.46 -11.35
C THR A 190 6.10 5.20 -12.22
N GLN A 191 4.92 5.14 -11.63
CA GLN A 191 3.67 4.88 -12.32
C GLN A 191 3.37 5.89 -13.43
N ASN A 192 3.68 7.18 -13.22
CA ASN A 192 3.50 8.24 -14.25
C ASN A 192 4.13 7.90 -15.60
N SER A 193 5.26 7.20 -15.61
CA SER A 193 5.98 6.86 -16.83
C SER A 193 5.88 5.38 -17.20
N ALA A 194 5.60 4.51 -16.25
CA ALA A 194 5.46 3.07 -16.46
C ALA A 194 4.03 2.67 -16.89
N GLY A 195 3.03 3.49 -16.54
CA GLY A 195 1.63 3.09 -16.62
C GLY A 195 1.28 2.05 -15.55
N ASP A 196 0.53 1.03 -15.90
CA ASP A 196 0.27 -0.07 -14.99
C ASP A 196 1.54 -0.87 -14.71
N ILE A 197 1.75 -1.23 -13.47
CA ILE A 197 2.90 -2.02 -13.03
C ILE A 197 2.38 -3.36 -12.50
N VAL A 198 2.83 -4.45 -13.09
CA VAL A 198 2.45 -5.80 -12.68
C VAL A 198 3.64 -6.51 -12.06
N PHE A 199 3.46 -7.02 -10.85
CA PHE A 199 4.37 -7.92 -10.16
C PHE A 199 3.77 -9.32 -10.18
N GLU A 200 4.28 -10.19 -11.03
CA GLU A 200 3.82 -11.55 -11.19
C GLU A 200 4.76 -12.51 -10.43
N CYS A 201 4.22 -13.17 -9.40
CA CYS A 201 4.97 -14.07 -8.54
C CYS A 201 4.85 -15.51 -9.07
N ILE A 202 5.90 -16.04 -9.71
CA ILE A 202 5.94 -17.40 -10.26
C ILE A 202 7.21 -18.13 -9.82
N GLY A 203 7.05 -19.34 -9.30
CA GLY A 203 8.18 -20.13 -8.81
C GLY A 203 8.92 -19.39 -7.68
N ASP A 204 10.22 -19.17 -7.84
CA ASP A 204 11.08 -18.44 -6.88
C ASP A 204 11.36 -16.98 -7.32
N LYS A 205 10.55 -16.42 -8.22
CA LYS A 205 10.79 -15.10 -8.83
C LYS A 205 9.58 -14.20 -8.76
N VAL A 206 9.87 -12.89 -8.72
CA VAL A 206 8.92 -11.82 -8.99
C VAL A 206 9.27 -11.22 -10.34
N HIS A 207 8.39 -11.39 -11.32
CA HIS A 207 8.51 -10.82 -12.65
C HIS A 207 7.86 -9.47 -12.70
N VAL A 208 8.52 -8.48 -13.32
CA VAL A 208 8.06 -7.09 -13.36
C VAL A 208 7.71 -6.71 -14.79
N TYR A 209 6.50 -6.21 -14.97
CA TYR A 209 5.97 -5.73 -16.26
C TYR A 209 5.41 -4.32 -16.11
N VAL A 210 5.36 -3.60 -17.23
CA VAL A 210 4.73 -2.28 -17.32
C VAL A 210 3.87 -2.18 -18.57
N SER A 211 2.76 -1.43 -18.51
CA SER A 211 1.88 -1.27 -19.66
C SER A 211 2.44 -0.32 -20.72
N GLN A 212 3.34 0.61 -20.34
CA GLN A 212 3.91 1.57 -21.27
C GLN A 212 4.92 0.90 -22.22
N SER A 213 4.63 0.95 -23.52
CA SER A 213 5.55 0.46 -24.57
C SER A 213 6.79 1.34 -24.65
N GLY A 214 7.97 0.69 -24.75
CA GLY A 214 9.24 1.42 -24.84
C GLY A 214 9.69 2.12 -23.56
N TYR A 215 9.08 1.78 -22.42
CA TYR A 215 9.52 2.23 -21.12
C TYR A 215 11.01 1.98 -20.91
N ARG A 216 11.75 3.04 -20.62
CA ARG A 216 13.19 2.99 -20.38
C ARG A 216 13.45 3.24 -18.92
N TYR A 217 14.02 2.27 -18.26
CA TYR A 217 14.35 2.31 -16.86
C TYR A 217 15.68 1.62 -16.61
N ASP A 218 16.47 2.07 -15.65
CA ASP A 218 17.64 1.31 -15.21
C ASP A 218 17.17 0.05 -14.51
N THR A 219 17.16 -1.05 -15.24
CA THR A 219 16.75 -2.37 -14.78
C THR A 219 17.96 -3.23 -14.40
N SER A 220 19.10 -2.63 -14.08
CA SER A 220 20.34 -3.36 -13.79
C SER A 220 20.21 -4.37 -12.65
N PHE A 221 19.29 -4.13 -11.73
CA PHE A 221 18.98 -5.06 -10.62
C PHE A 221 18.04 -6.21 -11.02
N LEU A 222 17.41 -6.14 -12.20
CA LEU A 222 16.50 -7.17 -12.69
C LEU A 222 17.24 -8.14 -13.63
N VAL A 223 17.04 -9.43 -13.42
CA VAL A 223 17.57 -10.47 -14.31
C VAL A 223 16.63 -10.65 -15.49
N LYS A 224 17.10 -10.33 -16.70
CA LYS A 224 16.34 -10.54 -17.95
C LYS A 224 16.52 -11.98 -18.44
N LYS A 225 15.49 -12.79 -18.33
CA LYS A 225 15.44 -14.14 -18.94
C LYS A 225 14.22 -14.20 -19.85
N GLY A 226 14.35 -13.76 -21.08
CA GLY A 226 13.54 -14.15 -22.26
C GLY A 226 12.02 -14.41 -22.14
N ILE A 227 11.43 -14.23 -20.97
CA ILE A 227 10.00 -14.40 -20.73
C ILE A 227 9.34 -13.07 -21.09
N GLN A 228 8.55 -13.07 -22.15
CA GLN A 228 7.69 -11.94 -22.51
C GLN A 228 6.26 -12.45 -22.45
N SER A 229 5.49 -11.89 -21.51
CA SER A 229 4.05 -12.02 -21.55
C SER A 229 3.49 -10.83 -22.35
N SER A 230 2.77 -11.11 -23.43
CA SER A 230 2.02 -10.09 -24.14
C SER A 230 0.80 -9.62 -23.37
N GLU A 231 0.38 -10.37 -22.36
CA GLU A 231 -0.78 -10.08 -21.50
C GLU A 231 -0.51 -8.92 -20.53
N HIS A 232 0.72 -8.84 -20.01
CA HIS A 232 1.08 -7.84 -18.99
C HIS A 232 1.89 -6.65 -19.54
N GLY A 233 2.11 -6.60 -20.86
CA GLY A 233 2.85 -5.50 -21.51
C GLY A 233 4.35 -5.73 -21.60
N THR A 234 5.16 -4.70 -21.34
CA THR A 234 6.62 -4.73 -21.48
C THR A 234 7.27 -5.40 -20.27
N TYR A 235 7.99 -6.50 -20.51
CA TYR A 235 8.76 -7.19 -19.46
C TYR A 235 10.04 -6.45 -19.14
N LEU A 236 10.25 -6.13 -17.86
CA LEU A 236 11.46 -5.46 -17.38
C LEU A 236 12.53 -6.43 -16.87
N GLY A 237 12.13 -7.59 -16.36
CA GLY A 237 12.99 -8.59 -15.76
C GLY A 237 12.40 -9.17 -14.48
N SER A 238 13.18 -9.92 -13.72
CA SER A 238 12.75 -10.52 -12.45
C SER A 238 13.78 -10.37 -11.36
N PHE A 239 13.35 -10.49 -10.12
CA PHE A 239 14.21 -10.63 -8.94
C PHE A 239 13.75 -11.80 -8.06
N THR A 240 14.66 -12.31 -7.22
CA THR A 240 14.32 -13.31 -6.19
C THR A 240 13.82 -12.59 -4.95
N PRO A 241 12.63 -12.93 -4.40
CA PRO A 241 12.18 -12.35 -3.15
C PRO A 241 13.03 -12.82 -1.97
N LYS A 242 13.11 -12.02 -0.90
CA LYS A 242 13.94 -12.29 0.28
C LYS A 242 13.52 -13.54 1.05
N GLY A 243 12.24 -13.87 1.04
CA GLY A 243 11.73 -15.07 1.69
C GLY A 243 12.10 -16.37 0.96
N ALA A 244 12.63 -16.28 -0.27
CA ALA A 244 13.12 -17.41 -1.07
C ALA A 244 14.66 -17.51 -1.08
N GLU A 245 15.37 -16.57 -0.45
CA GLU A 245 16.81 -16.63 -0.14
C GLU A 245 17.01 -17.33 1.21
#